data_35236d51b42fe871ede42af3ea245acd
#
_entry.id   35236d51b42fe871ede42af3ea245acd
#
_cell.length_a   1.000
_cell.length_b   1.000
_cell.length_c   1.000
_cell.angle_alpha   90.00
_cell.angle_beta   90.00
_cell.angle_gamma   90.00
#
_symmetry.space_group_name_H-M   'P 1'
#
loop_
_entity.id
_entity.type
_entity.pdbx_description
1 polymer ?
#
loop_
_entity_poly.entity_id
_entity_poly.type
_entity_poly.pdbx_seq_one_letter_code
_entity_poly.pdbx_strand_id
1 'polypeptide(L)'
;MDNEKGKSLISTGSSNLAKTEKLLSITQKILSEIKPQYESERIGNQEWMTRNLYVDRFRNGDLIPHVESDEEWKKAGENGQPAWCYYDNDPKNGKKYGKLYNWYAVNDSRGLAPKGWHIPTDVEWSILTTYLGGEDIVGHKLKSVESWEDWEDEDGELQNGNGDNSSGFNVLPGGIRNYLGDFFKITINALFWSATKHDIIDTLAWSRYLYSSNSIVSRNFYVKSFGASVRCLRD
;
A
#
# COMPACT_ATOMS: atom_id res chain seq x y z
N MET A 1 0.06 -2.77 -69.92
CA MET A 1 -1.09 -2.84 -69.01
C MET A 1 -0.69 -3.10 -67.53
N ASP A 2 0.57 -2.89 -67.11
CA ASP A 2 1.03 -3.27 -65.78
C ASP A 2 1.31 -2.12 -64.78
N ASN A 3 0.93 -0.89 -65.14
CA ASN A 3 1.30 0.25 -64.27
C ASN A 3 0.16 0.81 -63.41
N GLU A 4 -1.08 0.31 -63.55
CA GLU A 4 -2.22 0.76 -62.71
C GLU A 4 -2.45 -0.08 -61.48
N LYS A 5 -2.09 -1.38 -61.49
CA LYS A 5 -2.24 -2.23 -60.30
C LYS A 5 -1.25 -1.91 -59.16
N GLY A 6 -0.07 -1.41 -59.49
CA GLY A 6 0.92 -1.00 -58.49
C GLY A 6 0.55 0.28 -57.74
N LYS A 7 -0.11 1.25 -58.41
CA LYS A 7 -0.56 2.49 -57.76
C LYS A 7 -1.75 2.29 -56.80
N SER A 8 -2.61 1.31 -57.07
CA SER A 8 -3.75 1.00 -56.19
C SER A 8 -3.35 0.36 -54.86
N LEU A 9 -2.33 -0.50 -54.90
CA LEU A 9 -1.81 -1.17 -53.67
C LEU A 9 -1.06 -0.21 -52.73
N ILE A 10 -0.31 0.75 -53.29
CA ILE A 10 0.43 1.75 -52.49
C ILE A 10 -0.55 2.76 -51.89
N SER A 11 -1.62 3.16 -52.59
CA SER A 11 -2.65 4.06 -52.06
C SER A 11 -3.47 3.47 -50.92
N THR A 12 -3.79 2.18 -50.99
CA THR A 12 -4.50 1.47 -49.89
C THR A 12 -3.61 1.24 -48.66
N GLY A 13 -2.30 0.99 -48.84
CA GLY A 13 -1.33 0.85 -47.77
C GLY A 13 -1.15 2.14 -46.97
N SER A 14 -1.01 3.29 -47.64
CA SER A 14 -0.84 4.59 -46.95
C SER A 14 -2.12 5.05 -46.27
N SER A 15 -3.29 4.76 -46.82
CA SER A 15 -4.58 5.02 -46.16
C SER A 15 -4.80 4.20 -44.88
N ASN A 16 -4.37 2.94 -44.89
CA ASN A 16 -4.45 2.08 -43.71
C ASN A 16 -3.46 2.50 -42.62
N LEU A 17 -2.25 2.90 -43.00
CA LEU A 17 -1.25 3.40 -42.06
C LEU A 17 -1.75 4.66 -41.34
N ALA A 18 -2.27 5.64 -42.06
CA ALA A 18 -2.80 6.87 -41.49
C ALA A 18 -4.00 6.63 -40.55
N LYS A 19 -4.86 5.63 -40.86
CA LYS A 19 -5.95 5.21 -39.95
C LYS A 19 -5.40 4.59 -38.67
N THR A 20 -4.38 3.77 -38.77
CA THR A 20 -3.75 3.12 -37.62
C THR A 20 -3.07 4.15 -36.71
N GLU A 21 -2.35 5.11 -37.27
CA GLU A 21 -1.72 6.21 -36.52
C GLU A 21 -2.77 7.09 -35.81
N LYS A 22 -3.89 7.39 -36.49
CA LYS A 22 -4.98 8.15 -35.88
C LYS A 22 -5.65 7.38 -34.75
N LEU A 23 -5.87 6.08 -34.89
CA LEU A 23 -6.40 5.22 -33.82
C LEU A 23 -5.43 5.17 -32.63
N LEU A 24 -4.15 5.02 -32.89
CA LEU A 24 -3.12 5.00 -31.85
C LEU A 24 -3.10 6.33 -31.07
N SER A 25 -3.17 7.47 -31.74
CA SER A 25 -3.19 8.78 -31.10
C SER A 25 -4.46 9.00 -30.27
N ILE A 26 -5.63 8.54 -30.74
CA ILE A 26 -6.89 8.59 -29.97
C ILE A 26 -6.79 7.71 -28.74
N THR A 27 -6.27 6.49 -28.89
CA THR A 27 -6.09 5.56 -27.78
C THR A 27 -5.13 6.13 -26.72
N GLN A 28 -4.01 6.71 -27.13
CA GLN A 28 -3.07 7.39 -26.24
C GLN A 28 -3.70 8.55 -25.50
N LYS A 29 -4.52 9.37 -26.20
CA LYS A 29 -5.25 10.47 -25.59
C LYS A 29 -6.26 9.98 -24.55
N ILE A 30 -7.06 8.94 -24.87
CA ILE A 30 -8.01 8.34 -23.93
C ILE A 30 -7.26 7.78 -22.70
N LEU A 31 -6.14 7.06 -22.90
CA LEU A 31 -5.35 6.53 -21.80
C LEU A 31 -4.75 7.63 -20.91
N SER A 32 -4.36 8.77 -21.48
CA SER A 32 -3.86 9.92 -20.72
C SER A 32 -4.95 10.67 -19.91
N GLU A 33 -6.21 10.55 -20.32
CA GLU A 33 -7.36 11.16 -19.64
C GLU A 33 -7.94 10.24 -18.52
N ILE A 34 -7.63 8.95 -18.56
CA ILE A 34 -8.02 8.00 -17.49
C ILE A 34 -7.11 8.24 -16.29
N LYS A 35 -7.63 8.89 -15.25
CA LYS A 35 -6.92 8.93 -13.97
C LYS A 35 -6.74 7.50 -13.43
N PRO A 36 -5.54 7.11 -12.99
CA PRO A 36 -5.36 5.81 -12.35
C PRO A 36 -6.29 5.71 -11.13
N GLN A 37 -6.91 4.56 -10.94
CA GLN A 37 -7.81 4.31 -9.82
C GLN A 37 -7.08 4.47 -8.47
N TYR A 38 -5.78 4.22 -8.44
CA TYR A 38 -4.91 4.36 -7.27
C TYR A 38 -3.71 5.22 -7.65
N GLU A 39 -3.41 6.21 -6.81
CA GLU A 39 -2.19 7.00 -6.92
C GLU A 39 -0.99 6.11 -6.60
N SER A 40 0.06 6.20 -7.40
CA SER A 40 1.27 5.38 -7.26
C SER A 40 2.53 6.16 -7.58
N GLU A 41 3.66 5.71 -7.06
CA GLU A 41 4.99 6.24 -7.30
C GLU A 41 5.95 5.10 -7.68
N ARG A 42 6.82 5.36 -8.66
CA ARG A 42 7.86 4.41 -9.05
C ARG A 42 9.13 4.66 -8.25
N ILE A 43 9.48 3.68 -7.42
CA ILE A 43 10.67 3.71 -6.56
C ILE A 43 11.60 2.59 -7.01
N GLY A 44 12.69 2.92 -7.68
CA GLY A 44 13.54 1.94 -8.34
C GLY A 44 12.79 1.15 -9.42
N ASN A 45 12.77 -0.16 -9.28
CA ASN A 45 12.06 -1.05 -10.21
C ASN A 45 10.64 -1.41 -9.73
N GLN A 46 10.20 -0.85 -8.60
CA GLN A 46 8.91 -1.13 -7.99
C GLN A 46 7.96 0.06 -8.16
N GLU A 47 6.66 -0.20 -8.35
CA GLU A 47 5.62 0.83 -8.40
C GLU A 47 4.67 0.62 -7.21
N TRP A 48 4.69 1.55 -6.26
CA TRP A 48 3.99 1.48 -4.99
C TRP A 48 2.79 2.42 -4.95
N MET A 49 1.68 1.99 -4.35
CA MET A 49 0.62 2.92 -3.98
C MET A 49 1.18 3.99 -3.03
N THR A 50 0.73 5.25 -3.15
CA THR A 50 1.11 6.36 -2.26
C THR A 50 0.15 6.55 -1.10
N ARG A 51 -0.95 5.77 -1.07
CA ARG A 51 -1.94 5.75 0.00
C ARG A 51 -2.13 4.34 0.56
N ASN A 52 -2.47 4.25 1.84
CA ASN A 52 -2.83 3.00 2.46
C ASN A 52 -4.14 2.46 1.87
N LEU A 53 -4.25 1.14 1.79
CA LEU A 53 -5.41 0.46 1.24
C LEU A 53 -6.70 0.82 2.01
N TYR A 54 -7.80 1.02 1.26
CA TYR A 54 -9.10 1.46 1.78
C TYR A 54 -10.26 0.64 1.21
N VAL A 55 -10.06 -0.66 0.98
CA VAL A 55 -11.10 -1.53 0.41
C VAL A 55 -11.91 -2.21 1.51
N ASP A 56 -13.18 -2.49 1.25
CA ASP A 56 -14.08 -3.25 2.11
C ASP A 56 -14.53 -4.57 1.48
N ARG A 57 -13.97 -4.89 0.31
CA ARG A 57 -14.24 -6.11 -0.44
C ARG A 57 -12.96 -6.76 -0.91
N PHE A 58 -12.99 -8.07 -0.94
CA PHE A 58 -11.99 -8.86 -1.63
C PHE A 58 -12.12 -8.71 -3.16
N ARG A 59 -11.09 -9.11 -3.88
CA ARG A 59 -11.03 -9.03 -5.36
C ARG A 59 -12.19 -9.75 -6.07
N ASN A 60 -12.73 -10.80 -5.45
CA ASN A 60 -13.89 -11.54 -5.95
C ASN A 60 -15.23 -10.86 -5.68
N GLY A 61 -15.25 -9.72 -4.95
CA GLY A 61 -16.43 -8.95 -4.61
C GLY A 61 -17.06 -9.26 -3.25
N ASP A 62 -16.61 -10.29 -2.54
CA ASP A 62 -17.09 -10.61 -1.19
C ASP A 62 -16.74 -9.51 -0.19
N LEU A 63 -17.62 -9.22 0.74
CA LEU A 63 -17.37 -8.28 1.81
C LEU A 63 -16.31 -8.81 2.77
N ILE A 64 -15.41 -7.92 3.18
CA ILE A 64 -14.51 -8.16 4.31
C ILE A 64 -15.26 -7.69 5.56
N PRO A 65 -15.37 -8.50 6.62
CA PRO A 65 -16.06 -8.09 7.84
C PRO A 65 -15.50 -6.79 8.43
N HIS A 66 -16.37 -5.81 8.63
CA HIS A 66 -16.06 -4.59 9.38
C HIS A 66 -16.33 -4.90 10.87
N VAL A 67 -15.31 -4.84 11.70
CA VAL A 67 -15.37 -5.26 13.09
C VAL A 67 -14.96 -4.10 14.01
N GLU A 68 -15.94 -3.54 14.72
CA GLU A 68 -15.75 -2.37 15.59
C GLU A 68 -15.52 -2.75 17.05
N SER A 69 -16.30 -3.72 17.60
CA SER A 69 -16.15 -4.10 19.02
C SER A 69 -14.87 -4.89 19.28
N ASP A 70 -14.34 -4.77 20.48
CA ASP A 70 -13.10 -5.43 20.90
C ASP A 70 -13.31 -6.94 21.01
N GLU A 71 -14.47 -7.38 21.49
CA GLU A 71 -14.83 -8.79 21.60
C GLU A 71 -14.90 -9.48 20.24
N GLU A 72 -15.54 -8.83 19.25
CA GLU A 72 -15.65 -9.37 17.89
C GLU A 72 -14.29 -9.38 17.19
N TRP A 73 -13.45 -8.33 17.40
CA TRP A 73 -12.09 -8.27 16.88
C TRP A 73 -11.22 -9.41 17.41
N LYS A 74 -11.25 -9.62 18.73
CA LYS A 74 -10.56 -10.72 19.39
C LYS A 74 -11.04 -12.06 18.85
N LYS A 75 -12.36 -12.26 18.77
CA LYS A 75 -12.98 -13.49 18.26
C LYS A 75 -12.62 -13.75 16.79
N ALA A 76 -12.57 -12.72 15.93
CA ALA A 76 -12.12 -12.86 14.55
C ALA A 76 -10.68 -13.34 14.49
N GLY A 77 -9.79 -12.77 15.34
CA GLY A 77 -8.40 -13.19 15.48
C GLY A 77 -8.24 -14.64 15.94
N GLU A 78 -8.95 -15.05 16.99
CA GLU A 78 -8.92 -16.41 17.54
C GLU A 78 -9.40 -17.46 16.52
N ASN A 79 -10.37 -17.10 15.68
CA ASN A 79 -10.93 -17.99 14.66
C ASN A 79 -10.21 -17.91 13.30
N GLY A 80 -9.13 -17.10 13.18
CA GLY A 80 -8.44 -16.90 11.91
C GLY A 80 -9.31 -16.27 10.82
N GLN A 81 -10.28 -15.44 11.21
CA GLN A 81 -11.23 -14.80 10.30
C GLN A 81 -10.72 -13.43 9.86
N PRO A 82 -10.88 -13.07 8.56
CA PRO A 82 -10.52 -11.75 8.06
C PRO A 82 -11.39 -10.67 8.71
N ALA A 83 -10.75 -9.53 9.03
CA ALA A 83 -11.43 -8.37 9.59
C ALA A 83 -10.70 -7.09 9.22
N TRP A 84 -11.45 -5.98 9.19
CA TRP A 84 -10.91 -4.62 9.12
C TRP A 84 -11.67 -3.67 10.04
N CYS A 85 -11.01 -2.56 10.38
CA CYS A 85 -11.63 -1.43 11.10
C CYS A 85 -11.00 -0.11 10.66
N TYR A 86 -11.58 1.01 11.09
CA TYR A 86 -10.88 2.29 11.16
C TYR A 86 -10.13 2.42 12.48
N TYR A 87 -9.10 3.25 12.55
CA TYR A 87 -8.51 3.61 13.84
C TYR A 87 -9.56 4.33 14.70
N ASP A 88 -9.70 3.93 15.98
CA ASP A 88 -10.75 4.36 16.90
C ASP A 88 -12.19 4.21 16.36
N ASN A 89 -12.37 3.34 15.38
CA ASN A 89 -13.65 3.15 14.67
C ASN A 89 -14.21 4.46 14.04
N ASP A 90 -13.36 5.50 13.87
CA ASP A 90 -13.74 6.76 13.25
C ASP A 90 -13.50 6.76 11.73
N PRO A 91 -14.55 6.90 10.89
CA PRO A 91 -14.41 7.01 9.45
C PRO A 91 -13.51 8.19 8.99
N LYS A 92 -13.34 9.23 9.82
CA LYS A 92 -12.43 10.34 9.51
C LYS A 92 -10.97 9.87 9.52
N ASN A 93 -10.60 9.02 10.49
CA ASN A 93 -9.29 8.37 10.51
C ASN A 93 -9.12 7.47 9.28
N GLY A 94 -10.17 6.75 8.89
CA GLY A 94 -10.15 5.94 7.67
C GLY A 94 -9.85 6.74 6.40
N LYS A 95 -10.46 7.91 6.24
CA LYS A 95 -10.20 8.80 5.08
C LYS A 95 -8.77 9.31 5.04
N LYS A 96 -8.14 9.56 6.18
CA LYS A 96 -6.78 10.08 6.31
C LYS A 96 -5.74 8.96 6.25
N TYR A 97 -5.89 7.92 7.05
CA TYR A 97 -4.86 6.92 7.31
C TYR A 97 -5.11 5.58 6.62
N GLY A 98 -6.25 5.39 5.96
CA GLY A 98 -6.66 4.11 5.41
C GLY A 98 -7.36 3.22 6.45
N LYS A 99 -7.48 1.93 6.16
CA LYS A 99 -8.04 0.92 7.04
C LYS A 99 -6.95 0.11 7.72
N LEU A 100 -7.26 -0.42 8.90
CA LEU A 100 -6.46 -1.42 9.58
C LEU A 100 -7.06 -2.79 9.27
N TYR A 101 -6.24 -3.71 8.75
CA TYR A 101 -6.63 -5.08 8.43
C TYR A 101 -5.87 -6.05 9.33
N ASN A 102 -6.52 -7.12 9.78
CA ASN A 102 -5.78 -8.24 10.36
C ASN A 102 -5.09 -9.04 9.25
N TRP A 103 -4.08 -9.84 9.59
CA TRP A 103 -3.33 -10.58 8.58
C TRP A 103 -4.14 -11.68 7.89
N TYR A 104 -5.21 -12.14 8.50
CA TYR A 104 -6.14 -13.09 7.88
C TYR A 104 -6.85 -12.47 6.66
N ALA A 105 -7.12 -11.17 6.67
CA ALA A 105 -7.59 -10.45 5.50
C ALA A 105 -6.49 -10.28 4.44
N VAL A 106 -5.23 -10.02 4.88
CA VAL A 106 -4.07 -9.87 3.99
C VAL A 106 -3.80 -11.14 3.19
N ASN A 107 -3.90 -12.30 3.82
CA ASN A 107 -3.56 -13.60 3.22
C ASN A 107 -4.80 -14.40 2.76
N ASP A 108 -5.95 -13.77 2.68
CA ASP A 108 -7.17 -14.42 2.23
C ASP A 108 -7.09 -14.79 0.74
N SER A 109 -7.43 -16.03 0.39
CA SER A 109 -7.37 -16.56 -0.98
C SER A 109 -8.26 -15.81 -1.99
N ARG A 110 -9.28 -15.08 -1.49
CA ARG A 110 -10.13 -14.21 -2.31
C ARG A 110 -9.41 -12.95 -2.80
N GLY A 111 -8.24 -12.65 -2.23
CA GLY A 111 -7.36 -11.55 -2.60
C GLY A 111 -7.80 -10.18 -2.06
N LEU A 112 -7.01 -9.60 -1.13
CA LEU A 112 -7.27 -8.27 -0.56
C LEU A 112 -6.86 -7.16 -1.52
N ALA A 113 -5.72 -7.28 -2.19
CA ALA A 113 -5.24 -6.25 -3.11
C ALA A 113 -6.13 -6.13 -4.35
N PRO A 114 -6.37 -4.92 -4.88
CA PRO A 114 -7.11 -4.70 -6.11
C PRO A 114 -6.45 -5.38 -7.32
N LYS A 115 -7.20 -5.52 -8.42
CA LYS A 115 -6.68 -6.11 -9.68
C LYS A 115 -5.49 -5.29 -10.21
N GLY A 116 -4.40 -5.97 -10.58
CA GLY A 116 -3.14 -5.37 -11.03
C GLY A 116 -2.21 -4.92 -9.89
N TRP A 117 -2.55 -5.32 -8.65
CA TRP A 117 -1.80 -5.04 -7.44
C TRP A 117 -1.72 -6.27 -6.54
N HIS A 118 -0.67 -6.37 -5.76
CA HIS A 118 -0.53 -7.38 -4.71
C HIS A 118 -0.04 -6.76 -3.39
N ILE A 119 -0.19 -7.51 -2.30
CA ILE A 119 0.37 -7.12 -1.01
C ILE A 119 1.84 -7.51 -1.00
N PRO A 120 2.76 -6.58 -0.73
CA PRO A 120 4.19 -6.83 -0.84
C PRO A 120 4.63 -7.95 0.10
N THR A 121 5.51 -8.80 -0.39
CA THR A 121 6.26 -9.77 0.40
C THR A 121 7.30 -9.06 1.28
N ASP A 122 7.83 -9.77 2.25
CA ASP A 122 8.93 -9.29 3.08
C ASP A 122 10.19 -8.95 2.26
N VAL A 123 10.46 -9.73 1.21
CA VAL A 123 11.57 -9.48 0.27
C VAL A 123 11.36 -8.19 -0.52
N GLU A 124 10.15 -7.92 -1.00
CA GLU A 124 9.85 -6.69 -1.77
C GLU A 124 9.95 -5.44 -0.92
N TRP A 125 9.58 -5.52 0.36
CA TRP A 125 9.87 -4.46 1.32
C TRP A 125 11.38 -4.24 1.51
N SER A 126 12.17 -5.30 1.59
CA SER A 126 13.63 -5.20 1.71
C SER A 126 14.27 -4.62 0.44
N ILE A 127 13.74 -4.90 -0.75
CA ILE A 127 14.17 -4.27 -2.00
C ILE A 127 13.94 -2.74 -1.94
N LEU A 128 12.75 -2.30 -1.50
CA LEU A 128 12.44 -0.88 -1.33
C LEU A 128 13.43 -0.19 -0.38
N THR A 129 13.59 -0.75 0.83
CA THR A 129 14.43 -0.12 1.86
C THR A 129 15.89 -0.10 1.45
N THR A 130 16.40 -1.17 0.82
CA THR A 130 17.77 -1.24 0.29
C THR A 130 18.00 -0.21 -0.81
N TYR A 131 17.07 -0.09 -1.77
CA TYR A 131 17.18 0.89 -2.85
C TYR A 131 17.26 2.33 -2.33
N LEU A 132 16.54 2.66 -1.27
CA LEU A 132 16.52 4.00 -0.68
C LEU A 132 17.67 4.28 0.30
N GLY A 133 18.56 3.31 0.56
CA GLY A 133 19.77 3.51 1.37
C GLY A 133 19.89 2.69 2.63
N GLY A 134 18.95 1.76 2.90
CA GLY A 134 18.97 0.84 4.03
C GLY A 134 17.95 1.14 5.13
N GLU A 135 17.62 0.14 5.92
CA GLU A 135 16.55 0.19 6.92
C GLU A 135 16.79 1.24 8.02
N ASP A 136 18.05 1.56 8.34
CA ASP A 136 18.41 2.45 9.46
C ASP A 136 18.13 3.93 9.17
N ILE A 137 18.06 4.34 7.90
CA ILE A 137 17.98 5.77 7.53
C ILE A 137 16.78 6.09 6.63
N VAL A 138 16.13 5.09 6.08
CA VAL A 138 15.12 5.28 5.01
C VAL A 138 13.80 5.85 5.51
N GLY A 139 13.51 5.74 6.79
CA GLY A 139 12.23 6.19 7.37
C GLY A 139 11.94 7.67 7.10
N HIS A 140 12.94 8.54 7.16
CA HIS A 140 12.77 9.97 6.85
C HIS A 140 12.31 10.20 5.40
N LYS A 141 12.85 9.44 4.45
CA LYS A 141 12.46 9.52 3.04
C LYS A 141 11.05 8.95 2.76
N LEU A 142 10.61 8.00 3.58
CA LEU A 142 9.31 7.34 3.41
C LEU A 142 8.17 8.07 4.12
N LYS A 143 8.43 8.68 5.28
CA LYS A 143 7.44 9.40 6.08
C LYS A 143 6.88 10.60 5.32
N SER A 144 5.58 10.86 5.52
CA SER A 144 4.93 12.08 5.07
C SER A 144 5.55 13.32 5.72
N VAL A 145 5.37 14.47 5.06
CA VAL A 145 5.85 15.78 5.55
C VAL A 145 4.97 16.36 6.67
N GLU A 146 3.93 15.63 7.06
CA GLU A 146 2.96 16.06 8.07
C GLU A 146 2.37 14.85 8.81
N SER A 147 1.70 15.12 9.93
CA SER A 147 0.91 14.17 10.71
C SER A 147 1.69 13.26 11.67
N TRP A 148 3.01 13.26 11.62
CA TRP A 148 3.82 12.59 12.62
C TRP A 148 4.01 13.50 13.84
N GLU A 149 3.84 12.94 15.03
CA GLU A 149 4.02 13.66 16.29
C GLU A 149 5.48 14.00 16.54
N ASP A 150 5.73 15.23 16.99
CA ASP A 150 7.05 15.64 17.43
C ASP A 150 7.42 14.89 18.73
N TRP A 151 8.71 14.76 19.00
CA TRP A 151 9.20 13.99 20.14
C TRP A 151 10.36 14.73 20.83
N GLU A 152 10.52 14.50 22.13
CA GLU A 152 11.63 15.05 22.92
C GLU A 152 12.81 14.08 22.89
N ASP A 153 14.02 14.60 22.57
CA ASP A 153 15.26 13.83 22.65
C ASP A 153 15.79 13.71 24.09
N GLU A 154 16.95 13.10 24.25
CA GLU A 154 17.56 12.85 25.57
C GLU A 154 17.94 14.15 26.31
N ASP A 155 18.14 15.25 25.59
CA ASP A 155 18.46 16.58 26.13
C ASP A 155 17.19 17.40 26.41
N GLY A 156 15.99 16.89 26.08
CA GLY A 156 14.70 17.55 26.24
C GLY A 156 14.37 18.52 25.11
N GLU A 157 15.10 18.46 24.00
CA GLU A 157 14.84 19.30 22.83
C GLU A 157 13.79 18.67 21.93
N LEU A 158 12.81 19.51 21.49
CA LEU A 158 11.72 19.05 20.63
C LEU A 158 12.22 18.81 19.20
N GLN A 159 12.07 17.58 18.73
CA GLN A 159 12.45 17.12 17.40
C GLN A 159 11.21 16.89 16.53
N ASN A 160 11.30 17.27 15.25
CA ASN A 160 10.23 17.06 14.28
C ASN A 160 10.09 15.56 13.92
N GLY A 161 8.92 14.98 14.14
CA GLY A 161 8.63 13.58 13.82
C GLY A 161 8.38 13.30 12.34
N ASN A 162 8.13 14.34 11.51
CA ASN A 162 7.82 14.19 10.09
C ASN A 162 9.06 13.78 9.27
N GLY A 163 8.81 13.24 8.07
CA GLY A 163 9.83 13.01 7.06
C GLY A 163 9.87 14.12 6.01
N ASP A 164 10.69 13.91 4.98
CA ASP A 164 10.77 14.77 3.80
C ASP A 164 9.97 14.22 2.60
N ASN A 165 9.48 12.97 2.71
CA ASN A 165 8.78 12.25 1.64
C ASN A 165 9.51 12.26 0.30
N SER A 166 10.84 12.35 0.30
CA SER A 166 11.65 12.43 -0.93
C SER A 166 11.54 11.18 -1.82
N SER A 167 11.03 10.07 -1.27
CA SER A 167 10.72 8.86 -2.04
C SER A 167 9.36 8.91 -2.76
N GLY A 168 8.46 9.83 -2.40
CA GLY A 168 7.07 9.85 -2.84
C GLY A 168 6.18 8.75 -2.22
N PHE A 169 6.71 7.90 -1.33
CA PHE A 169 5.97 6.80 -0.72
C PHE A 169 4.85 7.28 0.23
N ASN A 170 5.06 8.38 0.94
CA ASN A 170 4.09 9.09 1.75
C ASN A 170 3.47 8.25 2.89
N VAL A 171 4.30 7.76 3.82
CA VAL A 171 3.83 7.02 5.00
C VAL A 171 3.14 7.95 5.98
N LEU A 172 1.87 7.70 6.24
CA LEU A 172 1.11 8.34 7.32
C LEU A 172 1.11 7.46 8.58
N PRO A 173 1.20 8.04 9.78
CA PRO A 173 1.24 7.31 11.05
C PRO A 173 -0.16 6.86 11.49
N GLY A 174 -0.65 5.78 10.87
CA GLY A 174 -2.02 5.29 11.03
C GLY A 174 -2.27 4.51 12.33
N GLY A 175 -1.26 4.32 13.17
CA GLY A 175 -1.39 3.53 14.40
C GLY A 175 -1.61 2.05 14.15
N ILE A 176 -2.06 1.36 15.20
CA ILE A 176 -2.32 -0.09 15.21
C ILE A 176 -3.54 -0.41 16.07
N ARG A 177 -4.15 -1.58 15.85
CA ARG A 177 -5.09 -2.22 16.76
C ARG A 177 -4.48 -3.54 17.24
N ASN A 178 -4.43 -3.78 18.57
CA ASN A 178 -3.87 -5.02 19.08
C ASN A 178 -4.85 -6.20 18.96
N TYR A 179 -4.43 -7.39 19.37
CA TYR A 179 -5.24 -8.62 19.33
C TYR A 179 -6.40 -8.62 20.35
N LEU A 180 -6.36 -7.74 21.33
CA LEU A 180 -7.45 -7.57 22.32
C LEU A 180 -8.52 -6.56 21.86
N GLY A 181 -8.20 -5.74 20.86
CA GLY A 181 -9.09 -4.73 20.30
C GLY A 181 -8.65 -3.29 20.56
N ASP A 182 -7.69 -3.05 21.47
CA ASP A 182 -7.25 -1.70 21.83
C ASP A 182 -6.50 -1.03 20.68
N PHE A 183 -6.67 0.28 20.54
CA PHE A 183 -5.96 1.13 19.57
C PHE A 183 -4.74 1.82 20.20
N PHE A 184 -3.65 1.91 19.44
CA PHE A 184 -2.40 2.50 19.93
C PHE A 184 -1.70 3.34 18.87
N LYS A 185 -1.07 4.42 19.33
CA LYS A 185 0.03 5.07 18.63
C LYS A 185 -0.32 5.71 17.27
N ILE A 186 -1.59 6.17 17.08
CA ILE A 186 -1.85 7.08 15.96
C ILE A 186 -0.95 8.31 16.12
N THR A 187 -0.54 8.92 15.03
CA THR A 187 0.44 10.03 14.92
C THR A 187 1.87 9.68 15.31
N ILE A 188 2.09 8.57 16.04
CA ILE A 188 3.42 8.16 16.54
C ILE A 188 4.04 7.08 15.66
N ASN A 189 3.23 6.11 15.18
CA ASN A 189 3.77 5.02 14.38
C ASN A 189 2.90 4.61 13.19
N ALA A 190 3.56 3.92 12.25
CA ALA A 190 2.92 3.19 11.17
C ALA A 190 3.40 1.74 11.18
N LEU A 191 2.46 0.80 11.15
CA LEU A 191 2.72 -0.62 10.97
C LEU A 191 2.11 -1.07 9.63
N PHE A 192 2.93 -1.75 8.82
CA PHE A 192 2.51 -2.31 7.54
C PHE A 192 2.68 -3.82 7.53
N TRP A 193 1.64 -4.53 7.14
CA TRP A 193 1.76 -5.95 6.86
C TRP A 193 2.59 -6.24 5.61
N SER A 194 3.33 -7.33 5.64
CA SER A 194 3.75 -8.03 4.43
C SER A 194 2.85 -9.26 4.19
N ALA A 195 2.83 -9.76 2.96
CA ALA A 195 2.14 -11.01 2.63
C ALA A 195 2.87 -12.27 3.15
N THR A 196 4.06 -12.10 3.73
CA THR A 196 4.91 -13.21 4.18
C THR A 196 4.58 -13.58 5.62
N LYS A 197 4.18 -14.82 5.85
CA LYS A 197 4.06 -15.37 7.21
C LYS A 197 5.44 -15.54 7.84
N HIS A 198 5.50 -15.59 9.16
CA HIS A 198 6.74 -15.93 9.88
C HIS A 198 7.14 -17.38 9.59
N ASP A 199 8.45 -17.62 9.45
CA ASP A 199 8.96 -18.90 8.95
C ASP A 199 8.76 -20.08 9.94
N ILE A 200 8.77 -19.78 11.24
CA ILE A 200 8.76 -20.80 12.31
C ILE A 200 7.45 -20.75 13.12
N ILE A 201 6.96 -19.55 13.46
CA ILE A 201 5.81 -19.37 14.34
C ILE A 201 4.59 -19.03 13.51
N ASP A 202 3.68 -19.98 13.36
CA ASP A 202 2.53 -19.87 12.45
C ASP A 202 1.51 -18.78 12.84
N THR A 203 1.51 -18.34 14.10
CA THR A 203 0.63 -17.24 14.57
C THR A 203 1.15 -15.86 14.21
N LEU A 204 2.36 -15.74 13.65
CA LEU A 204 3.04 -14.49 13.34
C LEU A 204 3.17 -14.24 11.83
N ALA A 205 3.29 -12.97 11.46
CA ALA A 205 3.60 -12.55 10.09
C ALA A 205 4.60 -11.37 10.10
N TRP A 206 5.40 -11.27 9.02
CA TRP A 206 6.36 -10.20 8.85
C TRP A 206 5.69 -8.87 8.57
N SER A 207 6.31 -7.80 9.04
CA SER A 207 5.81 -6.43 8.95
C SER A 207 6.93 -5.40 8.81
N ARG A 208 6.56 -4.16 8.52
CA ARG A 208 7.44 -3.00 8.60
C ARG A 208 6.85 -1.97 9.56
N TYR A 209 7.69 -1.43 10.40
CA TYR A 209 7.30 -0.54 11.48
C TYR A 209 8.14 0.74 11.45
N LEU A 210 7.49 1.89 11.51
CA LEU A 210 8.12 3.22 11.56
C LEU A 210 7.65 3.95 12.80
N TYR A 211 8.56 4.68 13.43
CA TYR A 211 8.29 5.57 14.57
C TYR A 211 8.50 7.04 14.20
N SER A 212 7.79 7.97 14.89
CA SER A 212 8.03 9.40 14.79
C SER A 212 9.47 9.76 15.18
N SER A 213 9.99 9.14 16.24
CA SER A 213 11.24 9.49 16.90
C SER A 213 12.54 9.05 16.21
N ASN A 214 12.46 8.39 15.04
CA ASN A 214 13.67 7.98 14.31
C ASN A 214 13.42 7.75 12.82
N SER A 215 14.48 7.46 12.08
CA SER A 215 14.45 7.19 10.64
C SER A 215 14.55 5.70 10.29
N ILE A 216 14.36 4.82 11.27
CA ILE A 216 14.47 3.38 11.08
C ILE A 216 13.15 2.82 10.51
N VAL A 217 13.26 1.94 9.53
CA VAL A 217 12.16 1.07 9.09
C VAL A 217 12.42 -0.33 9.64
N SER A 218 11.91 -0.58 10.83
CA SER A 218 12.15 -1.87 11.50
C SER A 218 11.45 -3.02 10.79
N ARG A 219 12.20 -4.05 10.39
CA ARG A 219 11.67 -5.34 9.99
C ARG A 219 11.32 -6.12 11.26
N ASN A 220 10.03 -6.38 11.46
CA ASN A 220 9.53 -7.03 12.67
C ASN A 220 8.42 -8.03 12.32
N PHE A 221 7.92 -8.75 13.30
CA PHE A 221 6.77 -9.64 13.16
C PHE A 221 5.74 -9.38 14.26
N TYR A 222 4.47 -9.55 13.91
CA TYR A 222 3.35 -9.37 14.84
C TYR A 222 2.38 -10.54 14.76
N VAL A 223 1.57 -10.70 15.81
CA VAL A 223 0.49 -11.69 15.81
C VAL A 223 -0.51 -11.35 14.72
N LYS A 224 -0.91 -12.34 13.94
CA LYS A 224 -1.79 -12.21 12.76
C LYS A 224 -3.13 -11.51 13.05
N SER A 225 -3.56 -11.48 14.30
CA SER A 225 -4.77 -10.81 14.76
C SER A 225 -4.61 -9.30 15.02
N PHE A 226 -3.38 -8.74 14.92
CA PHE A 226 -3.22 -7.28 14.96
C PHE A 226 -3.87 -6.63 13.74
N GLY A 227 -4.38 -5.41 13.92
CA GLY A 227 -4.82 -4.53 12.85
C GLY A 227 -3.70 -3.59 12.43
N ALA A 228 -3.29 -3.65 11.18
CA ALA A 228 -2.24 -2.83 10.62
C ALA A 228 -2.62 -2.29 9.23
N SER A 229 -1.93 -1.24 8.82
CA SER A 229 -2.07 -0.68 7.47
C SER A 229 -1.57 -1.67 6.40
N VAL A 230 -2.08 -1.52 5.20
CA VAL A 230 -1.65 -2.26 4.01
C VAL A 230 -1.28 -1.27 2.93
N ARG A 231 -0.15 -1.50 2.28
CA ARG A 231 0.30 -0.78 1.10
C ARG A 231 0.49 -1.80 -0.02
N CYS A 232 0.02 -1.49 -1.23
CA CYS A 232 0.13 -2.43 -2.35
C CYS A 232 1.25 -2.05 -3.31
N LEU A 233 1.79 -3.08 -3.95
CA LEU A 233 2.79 -3.04 -5.00
C LEU A 233 2.14 -3.49 -6.31
N ARG A 234 2.53 -2.87 -7.43
CA ARG A 234 2.05 -3.20 -8.77
C ARG A 234 2.55 -4.58 -9.21
N ASP A 235 1.69 -5.37 -9.88
CA ASP A 235 2.03 -6.67 -10.47
C ASP A 235 3.02 -6.54 -11.64
#